data_c88453563cddecec92237023e9de44a5
#
_entry.id   c88453563cddecec92237023e9de44a5
#
_cell.length_a   1.000
_cell.length_b   1.000
_cell.length_c   1.000
_cell.angle_alpha   90.00
_cell.angle_beta   90.00
_cell.angle_gamma   90.00
#
_symmetry.space_group_name_H-M   'P 1'
#
loop_
_entity.id
_entity.type
_entity.pdbx_description
1 polymer ?
#
loop_
_entity_poly.entity_id
_entity_poly.type
_entity_poly.pdbx_seq_one_letter_code
_entity_poly.pdbx_strand_id
1 'polypeptide(L)'
;MRTLSPIARRVWRLSSIVFWLLVLIAGVVVAVLVDGAGPWTWAVPLGLGAAFVIVFPELRWRRWRWDLTDDGIDIQHGAISVNRTLIPWVRVQHVETQRGIFEQAFGLATVIVHNAAGSHTIPLLAQADAEELRERIAARAKTDDDE
;
A
#
# COMPACT_ATOMS: atom_id res chain seq x y z
N MET A 1 1.04 2.45 18.12
CA MET A 1 0.78 2.19 16.69
C MET A 1 1.22 3.39 15.87
N ARG A 2 2.08 3.15 14.90
CA ARG A 2 2.62 4.16 13.98
C ARG A 2 1.77 4.25 12.71
N THR A 3 1.76 5.41 12.07
CA THR A 3 1.08 5.64 10.79
C THR A 3 2.08 5.56 9.64
N LEU A 4 1.59 5.36 8.43
CA LEU A 4 2.39 5.49 7.22
C LEU A 4 2.83 6.94 7.00
N SER A 5 3.86 7.14 6.16
CA SER A 5 4.27 8.47 5.73
C SER A 5 3.08 9.27 5.15
N PRO A 6 2.93 10.56 5.46
CA PRO A 6 1.89 11.40 4.84
C PRO A 6 2.02 11.49 3.30
N ILE A 7 3.21 11.23 2.76
CA ILE A 7 3.46 11.18 1.32
C ILE A 7 2.79 9.94 0.69
N ALA A 8 2.59 8.86 1.44
CA ALA A 8 1.92 7.65 0.97
C ALA A 8 0.54 7.94 0.35
N ARG A 9 -0.22 8.85 0.96
CA ARG A 9 -1.51 9.31 0.44
C ARG A 9 -1.38 9.94 -0.96
N ARG A 10 -0.31 10.73 -1.19
CA ARG A 10 -0.07 11.36 -2.51
C ARG A 10 0.28 10.32 -3.57
N VAL A 11 1.11 9.34 -3.22
CA VAL A 11 1.49 8.25 -4.12
C VAL A 11 0.26 7.41 -4.51
N TRP A 12 -0.58 7.05 -3.55
CA TRP A 12 -1.81 6.32 -3.85
C TRP A 12 -2.81 7.13 -4.68
N ARG A 13 -2.92 8.44 -4.45
CA ARG A 13 -3.73 9.32 -5.31
C ARG A 13 -3.19 9.35 -6.74
N LEU A 14 -1.88 9.53 -6.88
CA LEU A 14 -1.26 9.58 -8.20
C LEU A 14 -1.46 8.28 -8.98
N SER A 15 -1.23 7.12 -8.36
CA SER A 15 -1.48 5.83 -9.00
C SER A 15 -2.96 5.62 -9.37
N SER A 16 -3.88 6.07 -8.52
CA SER A 16 -5.31 6.02 -8.80
C SER A 16 -5.69 6.95 -9.96
N ILE A 17 -5.12 8.15 -10.03
CA ILE A 17 -5.34 9.10 -11.15
C ILE A 17 -4.88 8.47 -12.46
N VAL A 18 -3.68 7.89 -12.50
CA VAL A 18 -3.15 7.24 -13.72
C VAL A 18 -4.07 6.11 -14.16
N PHE A 19 -4.50 5.25 -13.23
CA PHE A 19 -5.41 4.14 -13.53
C PHE A 19 -6.74 4.64 -14.12
N TRP A 20 -7.40 5.58 -13.44
CA TRP A 20 -8.70 6.08 -13.87
C TRP A 20 -8.62 6.93 -15.15
N LEU A 21 -7.50 7.59 -15.41
CA LEU A 21 -7.24 8.28 -16.68
C LEU A 21 -7.19 7.28 -17.84
N LEU A 22 -6.52 6.14 -17.67
CA LEU A 22 -6.49 5.08 -18.68
C LEU A 22 -7.89 4.51 -18.94
N VAL A 23 -8.67 4.28 -17.88
CA VAL A 23 -10.07 3.81 -18.00
C VAL A 23 -10.94 4.83 -18.73
N LEU A 24 -10.76 6.13 -18.45
CA LEU A 24 -11.49 7.20 -19.13
C LEU A 24 -11.11 7.27 -20.62
N ILE A 25 -9.82 7.19 -20.96
CA ILE A 25 -9.35 7.16 -22.33
C ILE A 25 -9.96 5.97 -23.08
N ALA A 26 -9.95 4.79 -22.48
CA ALA A 26 -10.58 3.61 -23.07
C ALA A 26 -12.09 3.81 -23.29
N GLY A 27 -12.81 4.43 -22.35
CA GLY A 27 -14.23 4.76 -22.49
C GLY A 27 -14.51 5.74 -23.62
N VAL A 28 -13.65 6.75 -23.80
CA VAL A 28 -13.75 7.71 -24.91
C VAL A 28 -13.49 7.03 -26.25
N VAL A 29 -12.46 6.16 -26.32
CA VAL A 29 -12.16 5.39 -27.54
C VAL A 29 -13.34 4.52 -27.96
N VAL A 30 -13.97 3.84 -27.00
CA VAL A 30 -15.19 3.04 -27.25
C VAL A 30 -16.32 3.93 -27.76
N ALA A 31 -16.54 5.11 -27.18
CA ALA A 31 -17.57 6.05 -27.61
C ALA A 31 -17.37 6.53 -29.07
N VAL A 32 -16.12 6.63 -29.52
CA VAL A 32 -15.79 7.08 -30.88
C VAL A 32 -15.86 5.95 -31.90
N LEU A 33 -15.44 4.74 -31.51
CA LEU A 33 -15.30 3.62 -32.46
C LEU A 33 -16.54 2.73 -32.57
N VAL A 34 -17.44 2.77 -31.60
CA VAL A 34 -18.63 1.91 -31.55
C VAL A 34 -19.87 2.74 -31.81
N ASP A 35 -20.50 2.53 -32.97
CA ASP A 35 -21.77 3.16 -33.31
C ASP A 35 -22.85 2.74 -32.29
N GLY A 36 -23.54 3.74 -31.69
CA GLY A 36 -24.52 3.52 -30.67
C GLY A 36 -23.99 3.44 -29.23
N ALA A 37 -22.69 3.55 -29.02
CA ALA A 37 -22.10 3.74 -27.69
C ALA A 37 -22.54 5.11 -27.16
N GLY A 38 -23.33 5.11 -26.08
CA GLY A 38 -23.83 6.33 -25.47
C GLY A 38 -22.77 7.06 -24.64
N PRO A 39 -23.06 8.29 -24.18
CA PRO A 39 -22.13 9.10 -23.35
C PRO A 39 -21.75 8.43 -22.01
N TRP A 40 -22.46 7.39 -21.63
CA TRP A 40 -22.20 6.60 -20.41
C TRP A 40 -20.81 5.96 -20.39
N THR A 41 -20.24 5.64 -21.55
CA THR A 41 -18.94 4.99 -21.68
C THR A 41 -17.78 5.81 -21.10
N TRP A 42 -17.88 7.12 -21.09
CA TRP A 42 -16.89 8.02 -20.48
C TRP A 42 -17.44 8.74 -19.24
N ALA A 43 -18.75 9.03 -19.17
CA ALA A 43 -19.35 9.75 -18.05
C ALA A 43 -19.32 8.93 -16.74
N VAL A 44 -19.59 7.63 -16.83
CA VAL A 44 -19.51 6.73 -15.65
C VAL A 44 -18.09 6.59 -15.12
N PRO A 45 -17.06 6.28 -15.94
CA PRO A 45 -15.68 6.29 -15.49
C PRO A 45 -15.23 7.62 -14.88
N LEU A 46 -15.66 8.75 -15.46
CA LEU A 46 -15.33 10.07 -14.93
C LEU A 46 -15.89 10.28 -13.52
N GLY A 47 -17.16 10.00 -13.30
CA GLY A 47 -17.81 10.18 -12.02
C GLY A 47 -17.28 9.22 -10.94
N LEU A 48 -17.20 7.94 -11.26
CA LEU A 48 -16.67 6.92 -10.34
C LEU A 48 -15.18 7.15 -10.05
N GLY A 49 -14.39 7.50 -11.06
CA GLY A 49 -12.97 7.78 -10.93
C GLY A 49 -12.71 8.96 -10.01
N ALA A 50 -13.44 10.07 -10.18
CA ALA A 50 -13.32 11.24 -9.32
C ALA A 50 -13.62 10.89 -7.85
N ALA A 51 -14.72 10.19 -7.57
CA ALA A 51 -15.06 9.75 -6.23
C ALA A 51 -14.00 8.81 -5.64
N PHE A 52 -13.53 7.84 -6.43
CA PHE A 52 -12.55 6.86 -5.98
C PHE A 52 -11.19 7.48 -5.66
N VAL A 53 -10.69 8.38 -6.51
CA VAL A 53 -9.39 9.07 -6.34
C VAL A 53 -9.36 9.93 -5.08
N ILE A 54 -10.50 10.50 -4.69
CA ILE A 54 -10.58 11.35 -3.49
C ILE A 54 -10.75 10.51 -2.22
N VAL A 55 -11.70 9.57 -2.23
CA VAL A 55 -12.16 8.88 -1.01
C VAL A 55 -11.26 7.70 -0.64
N PHE A 56 -10.91 6.85 -1.62
CA PHE A 56 -10.26 5.57 -1.33
C PHE A 56 -8.84 5.69 -0.74
N PRO A 57 -7.94 6.54 -1.27
CA PRO A 57 -6.62 6.72 -0.69
C PRO A 57 -6.65 7.30 0.73
N GLU A 58 -7.62 8.20 1.00
CA GLU A 58 -7.80 8.78 2.33
C GLU A 58 -8.24 7.72 3.35
N LEU A 59 -9.26 6.92 3.01
CA LEU A 59 -9.73 5.84 3.88
C LEU A 59 -8.63 4.81 4.14
N ARG A 60 -7.92 4.41 3.09
CA ARG A 60 -6.82 3.45 3.19
C ARG A 60 -5.71 3.99 4.09
N TRP A 61 -5.29 5.23 3.90
CA TRP A 61 -4.24 5.84 4.70
C TRP A 61 -4.63 5.98 6.18
N ARG A 62 -5.84 6.37 6.48
CA ARG A 62 -6.34 6.53 7.86
C ARG A 62 -6.42 5.22 8.62
N ARG A 63 -6.64 4.11 7.94
CA ARG A 63 -6.81 2.78 8.55
C ARG A 63 -5.54 1.94 8.58
N TRP A 64 -4.49 2.37 7.89
CA TRP A 64 -3.18 1.73 7.95
C TRP A 64 -2.46 2.10 9.26
N ARG A 65 -2.12 1.09 10.04
CA ARG A 65 -1.36 1.20 11.29
C ARG A 65 -0.40 0.04 11.40
N TRP A 66 0.76 0.27 12.00
CA TRP A 66 1.70 -0.77 12.33
C TRP A 66 2.43 -0.44 13.62
N ASP A 67 2.91 -1.48 14.33
CA ASP A 67 3.69 -1.33 15.55
C ASP A 67 4.63 -2.52 15.75
N LEU A 68 5.73 -2.29 16.45
CA LEU A 68 6.60 -3.34 16.94
C LEU A 68 6.29 -3.53 18.42
N THR A 69 5.78 -4.69 18.78
CA THR A 69 5.47 -5.10 20.14
C THR A 69 6.53 -6.06 20.66
N ASP A 70 6.49 -6.38 21.94
CA ASP A 70 7.41 -7.38 22.51
C ASP A 70 7.13 -8.78 21.96
N ASP A 71 5.88 -9.08 21.57
CA ASP A 71 5.46 -10.38 21.04
C ASP A 71 5.65 -10.52 19.52
N GLY A 72 5.82 -9.41 18.79
CA GLY A 72 5.92 -9.46 17.32
C GLY A 72 5.59 -8.16 16.62
N ILE A 73 5.32 -8.27 15.32
CA ILE A 73 4.94 -7.17 14.43
C ILE A 73 3.43 -7.14 14.30
N ASP A 74 2.80 -6.06 14.73
CA ASP A 74 1.35 -5.84 14.61
C ASP A 74 1.05 -4.94 13.41
N ILE A 75 0.33 -5.46 12.43
CA ILE A 75 -0.03 -4.75 11.21
C ILE A 75 -1.54 -4.70 11.08
N GLN A 76 -2.07 -3.49 10.97
CA GLN A 76 -3.48 -3.24 10.68
C GLN A 76 -3.59 -2.56 9.31
N HIS A 77 -4.37 -3.13 8.42
CA HIS A 77 -4.58 -2.58 7.08
C HIS A 77 -6.02 -2.80 6.59
N GLY A 78 -6.39 -2.05 5.56
CA GLY A 78 -7.69 -2.14 4.90
C GLY A 78 -8.28 -0.77 4.59
N ALA A 79 -9.27 -0.72 3.71
CA ALA A 79 -10.01 0.49 3.39
C ALA A 79 -11.48 0.38 3.83
N ILE A 80 -12.16 -0.67 3.42
CA ILE A 80 -13.57 -0.98 3.77
C ILE A 80 -13.58 -1.98 4.93
N SER A 81 -12.92 -3.12 4.75
CA SER A 81 -12.67 -4.10 5.81
C SER A 81 -11.31 -3.82 6.46
N VAL A 82 -11.22 -3.95 7.77
CA VAL A 82 -9.98 -3.77 8.53
C VAL A 82 -9.49 -5.12 9.00
N ASN A 83 -8.31 -5.50 8.51
CA ASN A 83 -7.61 -6.70 8.93
C ASN A 83 -6.46 -6.34 9.86
N ARG A 84 -6.30 -7.08 10.93
CA ARG A 84 -5.19 -6.94 11.88
C ARG A 84 -4.46 -8.27 11.98
N THR A 85 -3.15 -8.23 11.80
CA THR A 85 -2.30 -9.43 11.81
C THR A 85 -1.13 -9.18 12.75
N LEU A 86 -0.95 -10.08 13.71
CA LEU A 86 0.23 -10.15 14.56
C LEU A 86 1.17 -11.23 14.01
N ILE A 87 2.41 -10.87 13.73
CA ILE A 87 3.46 -11.77 13.27
C ILE A 87 4.44 -11.96 14.42
N PRO A 88 4.44 -13.10 15.13
CA PRO A 88 5.39 -13.37 16.19
C PRO A 88 6.84 -13.37 15.68
N TRP A 89 7.78 -12.91 16.49
CA TRP A 89 9.19 -12.81 16.13
C TRP A 89 9.78 -14.15 15.66
N VAL A 90 9.47 -15.23 16.35
CA VAL A 90 9.90 -16.62 16.02
C VAL A 90 9.41 -17.12 14.64
N ARG A 91 8.46 -16.45 14.02
CA ARG A 91 7.95 -16.81 12.68
C ARG A 91 8.51 -15.95 11.56
N VAL A 92 9.30 -14.93 11.87
CA VAL A 92 9.94 -14.07 10.86
C VAL A 92 11.12 -14.81 10.26
N GLN A 93 11.06 -15.09 8.95
CA GLN A 93 12.12 -15.80 8.23
C GLN A 93 13.06 -14.87 7.48
N HIS A 94 12.49 -13.85 6.84
CA HIS A 94 13.25 -12.91 6.03
C HIS A 94 12.55 -11.55 5.98
N VAL A 95 13.34 -10.48 5.96
CA VAL A 95 12.84 -9.10 5.82
C VAL A 95 13.61 -8.41 4.70
N GLU A 96 12.89 -7.83 3.78
CA GLU A 96 13.46 -7.09 2.66
C GLU A 96 12.84 -5.70 2.51
N THR A 97 13.56 -4.82 1.85
CA THR A 97 13.08 -3.50 1.47
C THR A 97 12.94 -3.44 -0.04
N GLN A 98 11.76 -3.08 -0.52
CA GLN A 98 11.46 -2.93 -1.95
C GLN A 98 11.15 -1.47 -2.27
N ARG A 99 11.52 -1.03 -3.47
CA ARG A 99 11.23 0.32 -3.97
C ARG A 99 10.73 0.25 -5.41
N GLY A 100 9.46 0.52 -5.62
CA GLY A 100 8.86 0.69 -6.93
C GLY A 100 9.21 2.05 -7.56
N ILE A 101 8.77 2.28 -8.81
CA ILE A 101 9.07 3.51 -9.58
C ILE A 101 8.61 4.76 -8.84
N PHE A 102 7.38 4.78 -8.34
CA PHE A 102 6.84 5.92 -7.59
C PHE A 102 7.54 6.08 -6.23
N GLU A 103 7.87 4.98 -5.56
CA GLU A 103 8.57 5.02 -4.29
C GLU A 103 9.97 5.63 -4.44
N GLN A 104 10.68 5.27 -5.50
CA GLN A 104 11.99 5.87 -5.82
C GLN A 104 11.87 7.38 -6.07
N ALA A 105 10.87 7.82 -6.83
CA ALA A 105 10.64 9.22 -7.15
C ALA A 105 10.28 10.08 -5.91
N PHE A 106 9.63 9.48 -4.91
CA PHE A 106 9.20 10.19 -3.69
C PHE A 106 10.07 9.89 -2.45
N GLY A 107 11.19 9.19 -2.60
CA GLY A 107 12.09 8.84 -1.48
C GLY A 107 11.43 7.91 -0.46
N LEU A 108 10.55 7.02 -0.93
CA LEU A 108 9.84 6.04 -0.12
C LEU A 108 10.37 4.63 -0.36
N ALA A 109 10.04 3.73 0.56
CA ALA A 109 10.32 2.31 0.46
C ALA A 109 9.24 1.50 1.18
N THR A 110 9.10 0.26 0.77
CA THR A 110 8.18 -0.72 1.34
C THR A 110 8.98 -1.80 2.04
N VAL A 111 8.63 -2.13 3.29
CA VAL A 111 9.22 -3.24 4.03
C VAL A 111 8.33 -4.46 3.87
N ILE A 112 8.92 -5.59 3.48
CA ILE A 112 8.22 -6.87 3.32
C ILE A 112 8.79 -7.86 4.33
N VAL A 113 7.91 -8.43 5.14
CA VAL A 113 8.24 -9.45 6.13
C VAL A 113 7.71 -10.78 5.63
N HIS A 114 8.59 -11.75 5.48
CA HIS A 114 8.26 -13.10 5.04
C HIS A 114 8.20 -14.05 6.23
N ASN A 115 7.16 -14.89 6.25
CA ASN A 115 7.01 -15.99 7.18
C ASN A 115 6.55 -17.26 6.45
N ALA A 116 6.43 -18.38 7.15
CA ALA A 116 6.00 -19.64 6.56
C ALA A 116 4.57 -19.62 5.96
N ALA A 117 3.73 -18.68 6.40
CA ALA A 117 2.36 -18.53 5.90
C ALA A 117 2.23 -17.57 4.71
N GLY A 118 3.28 -16.79 4.41
CA GLY A 118 3.29 -15.83 3.31
C GLY A 118 4.12 -14.58 3.58
N SER A 119 3.78 -13.49 2.91
CA SER A 119 4.44 -12.19 3.06
C SER A 119 3.49 -11.12 3.58
N HIS A 120 4.00 -10.25 4.43
CA HIS A 120 3.28 -9.11 4.98
C HIS A 120 4.02 -7.83 4.64
N THR A 121 3.30 -6.84 4.16
CA THR A 121 3.88 -5.62 3.59
C THR A 121 3.54 -4.41 4.44
N ILE A 122 4.54 -3.59 4.76
CA ILE A 122 4.39 -2.25 5.35
C ILE A 122 4.82 -1.25 4.27
N PRO A 123 3.86 -0.67 3.53
CA PRO A 123 4.16 0.12 2.34
C PRO A 123 4.50 1.58 2.65
N LEU A 124 5.22 2.20 1.72
CA LEU A 124 5.33 3.65 1.60
C LEU A 124 5.84 4.37 2.88
N LEU A 125 6.83 3.80 3.51
CA LEU A 125 7.61 4.46 4.57
C LEU A 125 8.63 5.41 3.96
N ALA A 126 9.09 6.42 4.72
CA ALA A 126 10.28 7.15 4.32
C ALA A 126 11.47 6.16 4.23
N GLN A 127 12.37 6.35 3.27
CA GLN A 127 13.45 5.38 3.02
C GLN A 127 14.28 5.10 4.29
N ALA A 128 14.63 6.14 5.05
CA ALA A 128 15.39 6.00 6.28
C ALA A 128 14.61 5.19 7.34
N ASP A 129 13.30 5.43 7.47
CA ASP A 129 12.43 4.70 8.41
C ASP A 129 12.29 3.23 8.00
N ALA A 130 12.24 2.94 6.70
CA ALA A 130 12.16 1.58 6.18
C ALA A 130 13.44 0.77 6.46
N GLU A 131 14.62 1.39 6.27
CA GLU A 131 15.91 0.76 6.59
C GLU A 131 16.03 0.51 8.09
N GLU A 132 15.73 1.50 8.93
CA GLU A 132 15.73 1.35 10.38
C GLU A 132 14.76 0.25 10.85
N LEU A 133 13.56 0.21 10.26
CA LEU A 133 12.56 -0.80 10.58
C LEU A 133 13.05 -2.20 10.20
N ARG A 134 13.63 -2.37 9.00
CA ARG A 134 14.20 -3.64 8.55
C ARG A 134 15.28 -4.13 9.51
N GLU A 135 16.22 -3.25 9.92
CA GLU A 135 17.30 -3.59 10.83
C GLU A 135 16.78 -4.00 12.22
N ARG A 136 15.80 -3.27 12.74
CA ARG A 136 15.16 -3.59 14.02
C ARG A 136 14.45 -4.95 14.00
N ILE A 137 13.72 -5.24 12.91
CA ILE A 137 13.04 -6.53 12.76
C ILE A 137 14.08 -7.66 12.67
N ALA A 138 15.12 -7.50 11.85
CA ALA A 138 16.16 -8.50 11.69
C ALA A 138 16.95 -8.75 13.00
N ALA A 139 17.20 -7.73 13.78
CA ALA A 139 17.87 -7.87 15.07
C ALA A 139 17.00 -8.65 16.09
N ARG A 140 15.71 -8.31 16.19
CA ARG A 140 14.79 -8.98 17.11
C ARG A 140 14.52 -10.44 16.74
N ALA A 141 14.33 -10.73 15.45
CA ALA A 141 14.13 -12.10 14.97
C ALA A 141 15.33 -13.02 15.30
N LYS A 142 16.57 -12.50 15.27
CA LYS A 142 17.76 -13.27 15.66
C LYS A 142 17.84 -13.54 17.17
N THR A 143 17.41 -12.59 17.99
CA THR A 143 17.49 -12.77 19.45
C THR A 143 16.49 -13.81 19.95
N ASP A 144 15.34 -13.93 19.30
CA ASP A 144 14.31 -14.93 19.64
C ASP A 144 14.66 -16.35 19.15
N ASP A 145 15.53 -16.49 18.11
CA ASP A 145 16.02 -17.80 17.63
C ASP A 145 17.10 -18.39 18.56
N ASP A 146 17.73 -17.57 19.41
CA ASP A 146 18.83 -17.97 20.31
C ASP A 146 18.35 -18.32 21.74
N GLU A 147 17.05 -18.16 22.06
CA GLU A 147 16.43 -18.54 23.35
C GLU A 147 15.64 -19.87 23.22
#